data_d6b7a693b29d3008a4532d8fbbda3d93
#
_entry.id   d6b7a693b29d3008a4532d8fbbda3d93
#
_cell.length_a   1.000
_cell.length_b   1.000
_cell.length_c   1.000
_cell.angle_alpha   90.00
_cell.angle_beta   90.00
_cell.angle_gamma   90.00
#
_symmetry.space_group_name_H-M   'P 1'
#
loop_
_entity.id
_entity.type
_entity.pdbx_description
1 polymer ?
#
loop_
_entity_poly.entity_id
_entity_poly.type
_entity_poly.pdbx_seq_one_letter_code
_entity_poly.pdbx_strand_id
1 'polypeptide(L)' 'MEQKKIEQIPIPQKVTLSIREAAEYSNIGINKIDSLLRQPNCTFVLYVGTKKLVKRKEFEAFLSRQLSI' A
#
# COMPACT_ATOMS: atom_id res chain seq x y z
N MET A 1 -23.15 -10.05 2.63
CA MET A 1 -22.71 -9.83 2.77
C MET A 1 -22.14 -9.52 3.65
N GLU A 2 -22.06 -9.40 3.95
CA GLU A 2 -21.65 -8.94 4.71
C GLU A 2 -20.64 -9.28 5.43
N GLN A 3 -20.06 -9.98 5.39
CA GLN A 3 -19.09 -10.47 6.05
C GLN A 3 -17.89 -9.80 5.80
N LYS A 4 -17.84 -9.23 4.88
CA LYS A 4 -16.78 -8.58 4.57
C LYS A 4 -16.37 -7.65 5.55
N LYS A 5 -17.20 -7.05 6.23
CA LYS A 5 -16.88 -6.12 7.15
C LYS A 5 -16.16 -6.70 8.25
N ILE A 6 -16.32 -7.89 8.53
CA ILE A 6 -15.64 -8.47 9.60
C ILE A 6 -14.21 -8.51 9.38
N GLU A 7 -13.80 -8.58 8.16
CA GLU A 7 -12.43 -8.65 7.89
C GLU A 7 -11.78 -7.35 7.72
N GLN A 8 -12.49 -6.27 7.93
CA GLN A 8 -11.90 -4.99 7.72
C GLN A 8 -11.15 -4.56 8.93
N ILE A 9 -9.87 -4.58 8.88
CA ILE A 9 -9.00 -4.11 9.93
C ILE A 9 -8.62 -2.69 9.58
N PRO A 10 -8.67 -1.75 10.53
CA PRO A 10 -8.31 -0.37 10.23
C PRO A 10 -6.92 -0.29 9.64
N ILE A 11 -6.75 0.56 8.66
CA ILE A 11 -5.49 0.65 7.95
C ILE A 11 -4.29 0.84 8.86
N PRO A 12 -4.32 1.65 9.90
CA PRO A 12 -3.15 1.79 10.77
C PRO A 12 -2.74 0.52 11.48
N GLN A 13 -3.62 -0.48 11.49
CA GLN A 13 -3.30 -1.75 12.14
C GLN A 13 -2.89 -2.83 11.15
N LYS A 14 -2.93 -2.54 9.87
CA LYS A 14 -2.55 -3.53 8.88
C LYS A 14 -1.06 -3.47 8.64
N VAL A 15 -0.46 -4.62 8.43
CA VAL A 15 0.95 -4.69 8.09
C VAL A 15 1.12 -4.47 6.60
N THR A 16 0.20 -5.01 5.80
CA THR A 16 0.24 -4.84 4.36
C THR A 16 -1.08 -4.29 3.87
N LEU A 17 -1.04 -3.61 2.74
CA LEU A 17 -2.20 -3.02 2.12
C LEU A 17 -2.30 -3.53 0.70
N SER A 18 -3.53 -3.62 0.18
CA SER A 18 -3.70 -3.83 -1.24
C SER A 18 -3.36 -2.52 -1.95
N ILE A 19 -3.20 -2.58 -3.27
CA ILE A 19 -2.91 -1.37 -4.04
C ILE A 19 -4.04 -0.37 -3.87
N ARG A 20 -5.29 -0.86 -3.87
CA ARG A 20 -6.43 0.03 -3.71
C ARG A 20 -6.43 0.67 -2.33
N GLU A 21 -6.13 -0.09 -1.29
CA GLU A 21 -6.07 0.47 0.05
C GLU A 21 -4.96 1.51 0.17
N ALA A 22 -3.82 1.23 -0.44
CA ALA A 22 -2.72 2.18 -0.40
C ALA A 22 -3.09 3.46 -1.14
N ALA A 23 -3.82 3.34 -2.24
CA ALA A 23 -4.25 4.51 -2.99
C ALA A 23 -5.20 5.37 -2.17
N GLU A 24 -6.14 4.74 -1.50
CA GLU A 24 -7.09 5.47 -0.68
C GLU A 24 -6.42 6.10 0.53
N TYR A 25 -5.54 5.36 1.15
CA TYR A 25 -4.86 5.82 2.34
C TYR A 25 -3.95 7.01 2.03
N SER A 26 -3.27 6.99 0.92
CA SER A 26 -2.31 8.02 0.57
C SER A 26 -2.87 9.10 -0.33
N ASN A 27 -4.06 8.87 -0.87
CA ASN A 27 -4.67 9.77 -1.84
C ASN A 27 -3.84 9.88 -3.11
N ILE A 28 -3.09 8.83 -3.43
CA ILE A 28 -2.33 8.75 -4.67
C ILE A 28 -3.06 7.79 -5.58
N GLY A 29 -3.07 8.06 -6.87
CA GLY A 29 -3.81 7.22 -7.81
C GLY A 29 -3.27 5.80 -7.87
N ILE A 30 -4.14 4.85 -8.18
CA ILE A 30 -3.78 3.44 -8.24
C ILE A 30 -2.69 3.21 -9.26
N ASN A 31 -2.77 3.86 -10.42
CA ASN A 31 -1.78 3.65 -11.46
C ASN A 31 -0.41 4.13 -11.03
N LYS A 32 -0.37 5.21 -10.28
CA LYS A 32 0.89 5.74 -9.80
C LYS A 32 1.50 4.77 -8.78
N ILE A 33 0.67 4.23 -7.89
CA ILE A 33 1.17 3.28 -6.90
C ILE A 33 1.68 2.03 -7.59
N ASP A 34 0.94 1.51 -8.56
CA ASP A 34 1.38 0.32 -9.26
C ASP A 34 2.71 0.57 -9.96
N SER A 35 2.90 1.75 -10.53
CA SER A 35 4.14 2.11 -11.17
C SER A 35 5.29 2.14 -10.16
N LEU A 36 5.04 2.67 -8.96
CA LEU A 36 6.06 2.69 -7.92
C LEU A 36 6.44 1.29 -7.49
N LEU A 37 5.46 0.39 -7.39
CA LEU A 37 5.74 -0.97 -6.96
C LEU A 37 6.57 -1.74 -7.95
N ARG A 38 6.53 -1.35 -9.22
CA ARG A 38 7.27 -2.07 -10.24
C ARG A 38 8.71 -1.62 -10.37
N GLN A 39 9.10 -0.57 -9.68
CA GLN A 39 10.47 -0.10 -9.76
C GLN A 39 11.39 -1.07 -9.04
N PRO A 40 12.57 -1.32 -9.58
CA PRO A 40 13.47 -2.34 -8.99
C PRO A 40 13.97 -1.97 -7.62
N ASN A 41 13.97 -0.69 -7.28
CA ASN A 41 14.44 -0.28 -5.96
C ASN A 41 13.31 0.02 -5.00
N CYS A 42 12.11 -0.48 -5.28
CA CYS A 42 11.00 -0.25 -4.40
C CYS A 42 11.17 -1.04 -3.11
N THR A 43 11.10 -0.36 -1.97
CA THR A 43 11.33 -1.01 -0.68
C THR A 43 10.03 -1.40 0.01
N PHE A 44 8.89 -1.03 -0.55
CA PHE A 44 7.62 -1.28 0.12
C PHE A 44 6.71 -2.25 -0.64
N VAL A 45 7.25 -2.98 -1.59
CA VAL A 45 6.45 -3.96 -2.31
C VAL A 45 6.67 -5.34 -1.71
N LEU A 46 5.59 -6.11 -1.59
CA LEU A 46 5.65 -7.48 -1.14
C LEU A 46 4.91 -8.33 -2.15
N TYR A 47 5.55 -9.37 -2.66
CA TYR A 47 4.90 -10.25 -3.61
C TYR A 47 4.38 -11.48 -2.88
N VAL A 48 3.10 -11.78 -3.07
CA VAL A 48 2.50 -12.98 -2.51
C VAL A 48 1.86 -13.70 -3.69
N GLY A 49 2.52 -14.73 -4.19
CA GLY A 49 2.09 -15.38 -5.41
C GLY A 49 2.15 -14.38 -6.56
N THR A 50 1.05 -14.16 -7.24
CA THR A 50 1.01 -13.20 -8.32
C THR A 50 0.53 -11.84 -7.85
N LYS A 51 0.22 -11.69 -6.57
CA LYS A 51 -0.28 -10.44 -6.06
C LYS A 51 0.84 -9.55 -5.57
N LYS A 52 0.68 -8.25 -5.75
CA LYS A 52 1.58 -7.27 -5.19
C LYS A 52 0.86 -6.59 -4.04
N LEU A 53 1.48 -6.52 -2.90
CA LEU A 53 0.95 -5.84 -1.74
C LEU A 53 1.91 -4.74 -1.33
N VAL A 54 1.42 -3.80 -0.55
CA VAL A 54 2.19 -2.67 -0.10
C VAL A 54 2.50 -2.85 1.38
N LYS A 55 3.79 -2.77 1.75
CA LYS A 55 4.18 -2.84 3.14
C LYS A 55 3.92 -1.48 3.73
N ARG A 56 2.99 -1.41 4.68
CA ARG A 56 2.48 -0.13 5.14
C ARG A 56 3.54 0.77 5.75
N LYS A 57 4.37 0.25 6.64
CA LYS A 57 5.36 1.09 7.30
C LYS A 57 6.39 1.64 6.35
N GLU A 58 6.87 0.80 5.47
CA GLU A 58 7.85 1.25 4.48
C GLU A 58 7.24 2.24 3.51
N PHE A 59 5.96 2.03 3.17
CA PHE A 59 5.25 2.94 2.29
C PHE A 59 5.10 4.30 2.98
N GLU A 60 4.76 4.31 4.25
CA GLU A 60 4.65 5.55 5.02
C GLU A 60 5.98 6.27 5.07
N ALA A 61 7.06 5.54 5.24
CA ALA A 61 8.38 6.14 5.28
C ALA A 61 8.72 6.77 3.91
N PHE A 62 8.36 6.08 2.83
CA PHE A 62 8.58 6.59 1.51
C PHE A 62 7.80 7.90 1.31
N LEU A 63 6.54 7.92 1.70
CA LEU A 63 5.71 9.10 1.54
C LEU A 63 6.27 10.26 2.38
N SER A 64 6.74 9.96 3.55
CA SER A 64 7.29 10.97 4.42
C SER A 64 8.50 11.64 3.78
N ARG A 65 9.34 10.85 3.14
CA ARG A 65 10.50 11.40 2.45
C ARG A 65 10.11 12.21 1.23
N GLN A 66 9.10 11.75 0.50
CA GLN A 66 8.67 12.43 -0.71
C GLN A 66 7.95 13.74 -0.42
N LEU A 67 7.26 13.80 0.70
CA LEU A 67 6.49 14.97 1.04
C LEU A 67 7.24 15.94 1.94
N SER A 68 8.43 15.58 2.34
CA SER A 68 9.19 16.40 3.21
C SER A 68 9.89 17.43 2.37
N ILE A 69 9.40 18.55 2.27
CA ILE A 69 9.97 19.56 1.42
C ILE A 69 10.58 20.67 2.17
#